data_08ee6772d8230b3eae6198b7312b9482
#
_entry.id   08ee6772d8230b3eae6198b7312b9482
#
_cell.length_a   1.000
_cell.length_b   1.000
_cell.length_c   1.000
_cell.angle_alpha   90.00
_cell.angle_beta   90.00
_cell.angle_gamma   90.00
#
_symmetry.space_group_name_H-M   'P 1'
#
loop_
_entity.id
_entity.type
_entity.pdbx_description
1 polymer ?
#
loop_
_entity_poly.entity_id
_entity_poly.type
_entity_poly.pdbx_seq_one_letter_code
_entity_poly.pdbx_strand_id
1 'polypeptide(L)'
;MKRAPVGTARCCAGFPSPAEQYQEPLGLRLPSKADAFSADILDLNELLVKRPAATYFVRVEGDSMVGAGISDGDLLVVDRSLRPADGDVIIASVDGDFTVKTYRRDKSSVRLEPANPNYPVIRLRAGQELDYFGKVTACIHRFAGKR
;
A
#
# COMPACT_ATOMS: atom_id res chain seq x y z
N MET A 1 7.27 -9.50 -19.22
CA MET A 1 6.83 -8.94 -17.93
C MET A 1 7.31 -7.50 -17.84
N LYS A 2 6.40 -6.53 -17.88
CA LYS A 2 6.78 -5.13 -17.75
C LYS A 2 7.19 -4.87 -16.30
N ARG A 3 8.40 -4.40 -16.07
CA ARG A 3 8.84 -3.96 -14.75
C ARG A 3 8.09 -2.68 -14.39
N ALA A 4 7.31 -2.74 -13.31
CA ALA A 4 6.76 -1.54 -12.72
C ALA A 4 7.86 -0.71 -12.06
N PRO A 5 7.82 0.63 -12.14
CA PRO A 5 8.75 1.48 -11.43
C PRO A 5 8.64 1.26 -9.92
N VAL A 6 9.77 1.31 -9.25
CA VAL A 6 9.89 1.05 -7.82
C VAL A 6 10.02 2.38 -7.07
N GLY A 7 9.14 2.66 -6.21
CA GLY A 7 9.17 3.78 -5.25
C GLY A 7 8.73 3.29 -3.85
N THR A 8 8.53 4.11 -2.87
CA THR A 8 8.58 3.67 -1.46
C THR A 8 7.33 3.87 -0.59
N ALA A 9 6.77 2.91 0.11
CA ALA A 9 5.72 2.96 1.16
C ALA A 9 5.63 1.74 2.07
N ARG A 10 4.90 1.77 3.19
CA ARG A 10 4.87 0.76 4.26
C ARG A 10 3.54 0.16 4.66
N CYS A 11 3.49 -1.08 5.07
CA CYS A 11 2.39 -1.69 5.80
C CYS A 11 2.79 -2.91 6.65
N CYS A 12 2.33 -3.02 7.87
CA CYS A 12 2.39 -4.25 8.64
C CYS A 12 1.02 -4.58 9.19
N ALA A 13 0.49 -5.72 8.83
CA ALA A 13 -0.48 -6.42 9.67
C ALA A 13 0.26 -7.56 10.36
N GLY A 14 0.18 -7.66 11.67
CA GLY A 14 0.75 -8.78 12.41
C GLY A 14 0.01 -10.06 12.06
N PHE A 15 0.70 -11.00 11.44
CA PHE A 15 0.21 -12.36 11.32
C PHE A 15 0.67 -13.16 12.53
N PRO A 16 -0.21 -13.95 13.16
CA PRO A 16 0.24 -14.90 14.16
C PRO A 16 1.07 -16.00 13.50
N SER A 17 2.23 -16.28 14.04
CA SER A 17 3.03 -17.45 13.67
C SER A 17 3.07 -18.44 14.85
N PRO A 18 3.30 -19.71 14.64
CA PRO A 18 3.65 -20.38 13.41
C PRO A 18 2.43 -20.87 12.63
N ALA A 19 2.65 -21.27 11.38
CA ALA A 19 1.61 -21.73 10.48
C ALA A 19 0.72 -22.86 11.04
N GLU A 20 1.26 -23.67 11.92
CA GLU A 20 0.54 -24.75 12.61
C GLU A 20 -0.48 -24.25 13.65
N GLN A 21 -0.34 -23.01 14.13
CA GLN A 21 -1.29 -22.33 15.02
C GLN A 21 -2.33 -21.51 14.25
N TYR A 22 -2.23 -21.51 12.94
CA TYR A 22 -3.18 -20.84 12.05
C TYR A 22 -4.46 -21.65 11.97
N GLN A 23 -5.14 -21.79 13.11
CA GLN A 23 -6.50 -22.28 13.13
C GLN A 23 -7.44 -21.10 13.06
N GLU A 24 -7.99 -20.95 11.92
CA GLU A 24 -9.12 -20.13 11.52
C GLU A 24 -9.90 -19.31 12.57
N PRO A 25 -9.47 -18.12 12.96
CA PRO A 25 -10.49 -17.11 13.26
C PRO A 25 -10.77 -16.17 12.09
N LEU A 26 -9.98 -16.22 11.03
CA LEU A 26 -10.07 -15.28 9.91
C LEU A 26 -10.42 -15.94 8.57
N GLY A 27 -10.83 -17.22 8.57
CA GLY A 27 -11.16 -17.92 7.32
C GLY A 27 -9.96 -18.16 6.38
N LEU A 28 -8.75 -17.97 6.88
CA LEU A 28 -7.53 -18.24 6.12
C LEU A 28 -7.08 -19.68 6.38
N ARG A 29 -7.37 -20.54 5.45
CA ARG A 29 -6.83 -21.89 5.44
C ARG A 29 -5.47 -21.91 4.77
N LEU A 30 -4.44 -22.30 5.52
CA LEU A 30 -3.15 -22.61 4.91
C LEU A 30 -3.25 -23.94 4.15
N PRO A 31 -2.73 -24.02 2.91
CA PRO A 31 -2.73 -25.27 2.16
C PRO A 31 -1.89 -26.31 2.89
N SER A 32 -2.45 -27.51 3.09
CA SER A 32 -1.69 -28.68 3.55
C SER A 32 -0.76 -29.17 2.44
N LYS A 33 0.17 -30.07 2.78
CA LYS A 33 1.01 -30.71 1.74
C LYS A 33 0.18 -31.41 0.66
N ALA A 34 -1.02 -31.91 1.01
CA ALA A 34 -1.95 -32.50 0.05
C ALA A 34 -2.59 -31.45 -0.85
N ASP A 35 -2.90 -30.27 -0.30
CA ASP A 35 -3.48 -29.15 -1.05
C ASP A 35 -2.46 -28.48 -1.99
N ALA A 36 -1.16 -28.66 -1.75
CA ALA A 36 -0.10 -28.14 -2.64
C ALA A 36 -0.13 -28.74 -4.06
N PHE A 37 -0.87 -29.82 -4.27
CA PHE A 37 -1.13 -30.43 -5.57
C PHE A 37 -2.51 -30.09 -6.13
N SER A 38 -3.34 -29.34 -5.41
CA SER A 38 -4.63 -28.87 -5.89
C SER A 38 -4.48 -27.61 -6.73
N ALA A 39 -5.45 -27.33 -7.61
CA ALA A 39 -5.45 -26.15 -8.50
C ALA A 39 -5.60 -24.80 -7.78
N ASP A 40 -5.77 -24.80 -6.46
CA ASP A 40 -5.98 -23.61 -5.63
C ASP A 40 -4.66 -23.05 -5.07
N ILE A 41 -3.62 -23.00 -5.88
CA ILE A 41 -2.37 -22.31 -5.51
C ILE A 41 -2.61 -20.81 -5.56
N LEU A 42 -2.40 -20.12 -4.44
CA LEU A 42 -2.49 -18.68 -4.37
C LEU A 42 -1.39 -18.02 -5.24
N ASP A 43 -1.78 -17.41 -6.33
CA ASP A 43 -0.90 -16.55 -7.13
C ASP A 43 -0.99 -15.11 -6.61
N LEU A 44 0.11 -14.60 -6.05
CA LEU A 44 0.18 -13.23 -5.55
C LEU A 44 0.05 -12.20 -6.67
N ASN A 45 0.46 -12.51 -7.90
CA ASN A 45 0.27 -11.62 -9.02
C ASN A 45 -1.22 -11.45 -9.34
N GLU A 46 -1.96 -12.54 -9.38
CA GLU A 46 -3.41 -12.48 -9.59
C GLU A 46 -4.13 -11.78 -8.44
N LEU A 47 -3.67 -12.00 -7.21
CA LEU A 47 -4.27 -11.38 -6.02
C LEU A 47 -4.06 -9.87 -5.99
N LEU A 48 -2.83 -9.42 -6.25
CA LEU A 48 -2.40 -8.03 -5.99
C LEU A 48 -2.42 -7.15 -7.24
N VAL A 49 -2.24 -7.75 -8.44
CA VAL A 49 -2.11 -7.03 -9.70
C VAL A 49 -3.35 -7.26 -10.55
N LYS A 50 -4.41 -6.51 -10.27
CA LYS A 50 -5.69 -6.64 -11.00
C LYS A 50 -5.64 -6.03 -12.40
N ARG A 51 -4.83 -5.00 -12.59
CA ARG A 51 -4.64 -4.26 -13.85
C ARG A 51 -3.16 -4.08 -14.12
N PRO A 52 -2.48 -5.04 -14.75
CA PRO A 52 -1.02 -5.01 -14.94
C PRO A 52 -0.52 -3.74 -15.64
N ALA A 53 -1.27 -3.22 -16.60
CA ALA A 53 -0.89 -2.01 -17.33
C ALA A 53 -0.97 -0.72 -16.50
N ALA A 54 -1.74 -0.72 -15.42
CA ALA A 54 -1.93 0.41 -14.52
C ALA A 54 -1.28 0.21 -13.14
N THR A 55 -0.70 -0.95 -12.88
CA THR A 55 -0.12 -1.32 -11.59
C THR A 55 1.37 -0.99 -11.54
N TYR A 56 1.76 -0.33 -10.47
CA TYR A 56 3.14 0.03 -10.16
C TYR A 56 3.52 -0.48 -8.79
N PHE A 57 4.79 -0.86 -8.64
CA PHE A 57 5.37 -1.19 -7.35
C PHE A 57 6.24 -0.02 -6.91
N VAL A 58 5.97 0.48 -5.70
CA VAL A 58 6.59 1.70 -5.18
C VAL A 58 7.23 1.39 -3.83
N ARG A 59 8.52 1.70 -3.63
CA ARG A 59 9.24 1.49 -2.36
C ARG A 59 9.20 2.74 -1.49
N VAL A 60 9.00 2.58 -0.18
CA VAL A 60 8.91 3.70 0.76
C VAL A 60 10.24 4.16 1.30
N GLU A 61 10.35 5.47 1.46
CA GLU A 61 11.34 6.12 2.31
C GLU A 61 10.63 6.98 3.37
N GLY A 62 11.07 6.83 4.60
CA GLY A 62 10.54 7.61 5.71
C GLY A 62 9.44 6.92 6.50
N ASP A 63 8.89 7.64 7.47
CA ASP A 63 8.01 7.12 8.51
C ASP A 63 6.70 7.91 8.66
N SER A 64 6.34 8.72 7.67
CA SER A 64 5.15 9.58 7.75
C SER A 64 3.83 8.82 7.83
N MET A 65 3.83 7.54 7.52
CA MET A 65 2.63 6.69 7.48
C MET A 65 2.67 5.51 8.45
N VAL A 66 3.54 5.52 9.46
CA VAL A 66 3.69 4.42 10.42
C VAL A 66 2.42 4.11 11.19
N GLY A 67 1.60 5.10 11.49
CA GLY A 67 0.30 4.92 12.14
C GLY A 67 -0.74 4.22 11.26
N ALA A 68 -0.55 4.19 9.96
CA ALA A 68 -1.35 3.42 9.00
C ALA A 68 -0.74 2.03 8.71
N GLY A 69 0.26 1.63 9.47
CA GLY A 69 0.99 0.39 9.26
C GLY A 69 1.95 0.41 8.08
N ILE A 70 2.32 1.57 7.61
CA ILE A 70 3.21 1.78 6.46
C ILE A 70 4.62 2.14 6.93
N SER A 71 5.66 1.25 6.71
CA SER A 71 7.04 1.29 7.24
C SER A 71 8.12 1.57 6.18
N ASP A 72 9.26 2.23 6.57
CA ASP A 72 10.43 2.46 5.71
C ASP A 72 10.94 1.16 5.08
N GLY A 73 11.12 1.14 3.78
CA GLY A 73 11.56 -0.03 3.03
C GLY A 73 10.45 -0.96 2.53
N ASP A 74 9.20 -0.73 2.90
CA ASP A 74 8.06 -1.53 2.40
C ASP A 74 7.83 -1.33 0.89
N LEU A 75 7.07 -2.23 0.28
CA LEU A 75 6.72 -2.18 -1.12
C LEU A 75 5.21 -1.99 -1.28
N LEU A 76 4.78 -0.90 -1.90
CA LEU A 76 3.39 -0.67 -2.24
C LEU A 76 3.02 -1.24 -3.59
N VAL A 77 1.81 -1.74 -3.67
CA VAL A 77 1.10 -1.99 -4.93
C VAL A 77 0.18 -0.81 -5.20
N VAL A 78 0.37 -0.15 -6.32
CA VAL A 78 -0.32 1.10 -6.66
C VAL A 78 -1.04 0.95 -7.99
N ASP A 79 -2.32 1.24 -8.01
CA ASP A 79 -3.14 1.23 -9.22
C ASP A 79 -3.45 2.65 -9.66
N ARG A 80 -2.95 3.04 -10.82
CA ARG A 80 -3.15 4.36 -11.40
C ARG A 80 -4.52 4.55 -12.05
N SER A 81 -5.24 3.49 -12.34
CA SER A 81 -6.55 3.55 -12.98
C SER A 81 -7.68 3.87 -12.01
N LEU A 82 -7.44 3.73 -10.70
CA LEU A 82 -8.44 3.99 -9.68
C LEU A 82 -8.45 5.48 -9.31
N ARG A 83 -9.64 6.02 -9.07
CA ARG A 83 -9.80 7.37 -8.51
C ARG A 83 -9.76 7.30 -6.99
N PRO A 84 -9.17 8.31 -6.33
CA PRO A 84 -9.13 8.32 -4.87
C PRO A 84 -10.50 8.63 -4.28
N ALA A 85 -10.86 7.91 -3.24
CA ALA A 85 -11.98 8.19 -2.35
C ALA A 85 -11.49 8.68 -1.00
N ASP A 86 -12.37 9.32 -0.21
CA ASP A 86 -12.02 9.76 1.13
C ASP A 86 -11.56 8.59 2.00
N GLY A 87 -10.43 8.75 2.65
CA GLY A 87 -9.80 7.71 3.48
C GLY A 87 -8.82 6.79 2.75
N ASP A 88 -8.70 6.88 1.43
CA ASP A 88 -7.75 6.08 0.68
C ASP A 88 -6.30 6.53 0.92
N VAL A 89 -5.40 5.58 0.95
CA VAL A 89 -3.96 5.87 0.87
C VAL A 89 -3.59 6.04 -0.59
N ILE A 90 -2.97 7.17 -0.90
CA ILE A 90 -2.58 7.52 -2.27
C ILE A 90 -1.11 7.90 -2.36
N ILE A 91 -0.58 7.82 -3.56
CA ILE A 91 0.66 8.49 -3.94
C ILE A 91 0.29 9.72 -4.78
N ALA A 92 0.87 10.84 -4.42
CA ALA A 92 0.70 12.09 -5.13
C ALA A 92 2.01 12.88 -5.13
N SER A 93 2.18 13.74 -6.11
CA SER A 93 3.23 14.74 -6.12
C SER A 93 2.69 16.06 -5.59
N VAL A 94 3.44 16.65 -4.69
CA VAL A 94 3.21 18.00 -4.17
C VAL A 94 4.49 18.79 -4.41
N ASP A 95 4.39 19.86 -5.17
CA ASP A 95 5.54 20.69 -5.56
C ASP A 95 6.71 19.90 -6.18
N GLY A 96 6.40 18.84 -6.91
CA GLY A 96 7.37 17.99 -7.60
C GLY A 96 7.89 16.79 -6.78
N ASP A 97 7.59 16.73 -5.49
CA ASP A 97 8.00 15.62 -4.62
C ASP A 97 6.89 14.61 -4.44
N PHE A 98 7.18 13.33 -4.71
CA PHE A 98 6.24 12.25 -4.49
C PHE A 98 6.11 11.93 -3.00
N THR A 99 4.87 11.83 -2.54
CA THR A 99 4.55 11.51 -1.16
C THR A 99 3.42 10.51 -1.07
N VAL A 100 3.43 9.71 -0.01
CA VAL A 100 2.35 8.79 0.35
C VAL A 100 1.60 9.39 1.53
N LYS A 101 0.31 9.56 1.37
CA LYS A 101 -0.56 10.13 2.40
C LYS A 101 -1.97 9.54 2.33
N THR A 102 -2.73 9.72 3.38
CA THR A 102 -4.17 9.47 3.36
C THR A 102 -4.87 10.64 2.70
N TYR A 103 -5.61 10.34 1.65
CA TYR A 103 -6.45 11.31 0.96
C TYR A 103 -7.71 11.60 1.78
N ARG A 104 -7.93 12.86 2.08
CA ARG A 104 -9.15 13.32 2.72
C ARG A 104 -9.83 14.36 1.86
N ARG A 105 -11.09 14.14 1.62
CA ARG A 105 -11.93 15.03 0.85
C ARG A 105 -13.20 15.33 1.62
N ASP A 106 -13.45 16.61 1.87
CA ASP A 106 -14.74 17.10 2.30
C ASP A 106 -15.41 17.92 1.18
N LYS A 107 -16.55 18.55 1.48
CA LYS A 107 -17.35 19.29 0.48
C LYS A 107 -16.60 20.43 -0.21
N SER A 108 -15.58 20.98 0.41
CA SER A 108 -14.91 22.22 -0.03
C SER A 108 -13.39 22.15 -0.07
N SER A 109 -12.79 21.09 0.48
CA SER A 109 -11.33 21.00 0.59
C SER A 109 -10.80 19.59 0.39
N VAL A 110 -9.57 19.53 -0.09
CA VAL A 110 -8.79 18.31 -0.17
C VAL A 110 -7.55 18.50 0.71
N ARG A 111 -7.24 17.49 1.49
CA ARG A 111 -6.04 17.45 2.30
C ARG A 111 -5.38 16.07 2.24
N LEU A 112 -4.10 16.07 2.42
CA LEU A 112 -3.28 14.86 2.52
C LEU A 112 -2.80 14.73 3.96
N GLU A 113 -3.26 13.67 4.63
CA GLU A 113 -2.95 13.44 6.03
C GLU A 113 -1.85 12.40 6.19
N PRO A 114 -0.77 12.73 6.93
CA PRO A 114 0.17 11.72 7.39
C PRO A 114 -0.49 10.86 8.48
N ALA A 115 0.04 9.66 8.66
CA ALA A 115 -0.28 8.81 9.79
C ALA A 115 0.88 8.80 10.82
N ASN A 116 1.40 9.97 11.10
CA ASN A 116 2.44 10.21 12.09
C ASN A 116 2.31 11.65 12.59
N PRO A 117 2.16 11.87 13.90
CA PRO A 117 1.96 13.22 14.46
C PRO A 117 3.17 14.17 14.27
N ASN A 118 4.34 13.62 13.95
CA ASN A 118 5.55 14.42 13.68
C ASN A 118 5.55 15.08 12.29
N TYR A 119 4.56 14.77 11.45
CA TYR A 119 4.45 15.32 10.11
C TYR A 119 3.21 16.19 9.98
N PRO A 120 3.28 17.31 9.23
CA PRO A 120 2.15 18.20 9.06
C PRO A 120 1.15 17.65 8.05
N VAL A 121 -0.13 18.01 8.23
CA VAL A 121 -1.16 17.82 7.22
C VAL A 121 -0.94 18.79 6.07
N ILE A 122 -0.93 18.28 4.85
CA ILE A 122 -0.82 19.08 3.63
C ILE A 122 -2.24 19.47 3.19
N ARG A 123 -2.56 20.75 3.27
CA ARG A 123 -3.84 21.29 2.78
C ARG A 123 -3.63 21.90 1.40
N LEU A 124 -4.40 21.43 0.43
CA LEU A 124 -4.39 22.01 -0.90
C LEU A 124 -5.11 23.35 -0.88
N ARG A 125 -4.44 24.37 -1.39
CA ARG A 125 -5.02 25.73 -1.56
C ARG A 125 -5.89 25.76 -2.82
N ALA A 126 -6.83 26.68 -2.86
CA ALA A 126 -7.59 26.95 -4.07
C ALA A 126 -6.66 27.28 -5.24
N GLY A 127 -6.77 26.54 -6.35
CA GLY A 127 -5.89 26.66 -7.52
C GLY A 127 -4.57 25.88 -7.45
N GLN A 128 -4.27 25.19 -6.34
CA GLN A 128 -3.15 24.27 -6.25
C GLN A 128 -3.57 22.92 -6.83
N GLU A 129 -2.85 22.43 -7.81
CA GLU A 129 -3.10 21.13 -8.42
C GLU A 129 -2.42 20.03 -7.61
N LEU A 130 -3.18 18.99 -7.32
CA LEU A 130 -2.68 17.73 -6.81
C LEU A 130 -2.32 16.86 -8.01
N ASP A 131 -1.05 16.58 -8.19
CA ASP A 131 -0.62 15.61 -9.18
C ASP A 131 -0.78 14.20 -8.59
N TYR A 132 -1.94 13.63 -8.85
CA TYR A 132 -2.32 12.31 -8.38
C TYR A 132 -1.62 11.23 -9.20
N PHE A 133 -0.85 10.38 -8.53
CA PHE A 133 -0.17 9.27 -9.19
C PHE A 133 -1.01 7.99 -9.18
N GLY A 134 -1.52 7.57 -8.03
CA GLY A 134 -2.29 6.34 -7.95
C GLY A 134 -2.76 6.01 -6.53
N LYS A 135 -3.72 5.09 -6.45
CA LYS A 135 -4.23 4.55 -5.19
C LYS A 135 -3.39 3.36 -4.75
N VAL A 136 -3.02 3.34 -3.49
CA VAL A 136 -2.38 2.20 -2.85
C VAL A 136 -3.43 1.14 -2.58
N THR A 137 -3.26 -0.04 -3.16
CA THR A 137 -4.20 -1.16 -3.03
C THR A 137 -3.71 -2.25 -2.09
N ALA A 138 -2.39 -2.37 -1.95
CA ALA A 138 -1.76 -3.31 -1.03
C ALA A 138 -0.36 -2.82 -0.66
N CYS A 139 0.17 -3.43 0.38
CA CYS A 139 1.52 -3.19 0.82
C CYS A 139 2.19 -4.51 1.18
N ILE A 140 3.46 -4.63 0.89
CA ILE A 140 4.27 -5.81 1.18
C ILE A 140 5.38 -5.39 2.13
N HIS A 141 5.30 -5.87 3.35
CA HIS A 141 6.35 -5.72 4.34
C HIS A 141 7.27 -6.95 4.33
N ARG A 142 8.56 -6.71 4.21
CA ARG A 142 9.56 -7.77 4.26
C ARG A 142 10.40 -7.63 5.52
N PHE A 143 10.51 -8.71 6.26
CA PHE A 143 11.45 -8.75 7.38
C PHE A 143 12.88 -8.87 6.83
N ALA A 144 13.71 -7.88 7.16
CA ALA A 144 15.12 -7.94 6.81
C ALA A 144 15.78 -9.04 7.66
N GLY A 145 16.08 -10.16 7.03
CA GLY A 145 16.94 -11.16 7.62
C GLY A 145 18.35 -10.57 7.82
N LYS A 146 18.95 -10.79 8.98
CA LYS A 146 20.40 -10.61 9.11
C LYS A 146 21.05 -11.60 8.18
N ARG A 147 21.71 -11.11 7.18
CA ARG A 147 22.61 -11.92 6.38
C ARG A 147 23.91 -12.15 7.14
#